data_808c2228b339d27b3828a1d574d02eba
#
_entry.id   808c2228b339d27b3828a1d574d02eba
#
_cell.length_a   1.000
_cell.length_b   1.000
_cell.length_c   1.000
_cell.angle_alpha   90.00
_cell.angle_beta   90.00
_cell.angle_gamma   90.00
#
_symmetry.space_group_name_H-M   'P 1'
#
loop_
_entity.id
_entity.type
_entity.pdbx_description
1 polymer ?
#
loop_
_entity_poly.entity_id
_entity_poly.type
_entity_poly.pdbx_seq_one_letter_code
_entity_poly.pdbx_strand_id
1 'polypeptide(L)'
;MVRSGSMARRDSNGGHTAKRGSLLVTRFCPNMGIGMVLLLAAVGLFHASQAKEIAVRNKDVPQYQEKPEWLRVCRRANPNEDDCFRKMFEGTFPYIAKGIPEIGVQPFDPLRIESIQVSRGSGGLTLSGGFKKLSIKGPSNTTVRQAFLDFDKKALGFELEIPKLRIDASYNLKGNVLLLPLVGDGDVTMTLKNVKTTVVTKFSVRPLPEDAIYIDEMQVTFLVGGMRIHLDNLFQGNQVLGASLNLFLNQNANEVIAELRSDLEHGLADIFTGLWNELFNKLPLKLWIA
;
A
#
# COMPACT_ATOMS: atom_id res chain seq x y z
N MET A 1 30.47 19.78 -57.73
CA MET A 1 31.45 20.84 -57.44
C MET A 1 31.74 20.69 -55.95
N VAL A 2 32.78 19.91 -55.51
CA VAL A 2 34.20 20.23 -55.42
C VAL A 2 34.46 21.44 -54.48
N ARG A 3 35.03 21.29 -53.31
CA ARG A 3 36.38 20.99 -52.79
C ARG A 3 36.32 21.05 -51.24
N SER A 4 36.77 20.12 -50.41
CA SER A 4 38.17 19.66 -50.18
C SER A 4 39.11 20.71 -49.60
N GLY A 5 39.72 20.38 -48.48
CA GLY A 5 40.87 20.94 -47.84
C GLY A 5 40.91 20.57 -46.34
N SER A 6 41.52 19.59 -45.82
CA SER A 6 42.87 19.01 -45.79
C SER A 6 43.89 19.81 -44.96
N MET A 7 44.40 19.10 -43.92
CA MET A 7 45.73 19.15 -43.28
C MET A 7 46.04 20.33 -42.35
N ALA A 8 46.58 20.11 -41.12
CA ALA A 8 47.89 19.52 -40.87
C ALA A 8 48.10 19.15 -39.40
N ARG A 9 48.85 18.08 -39.23
CA ARG A 9 49.53 17.61 -38.01
C ARG A 9 50.49 18.62 -37.42
N ARG A 10 50.72 18.53 -36.11
CA ARG A 10 52.11 18.49 -35.55
C ARG A 10 52.11 17.85 -34.16
N ASP A 11 52.97 16.83 -34.09
CA ASP A 11 53.43 16.12 -32.88
C ASP A 11 54.38 17.02 -32.11
N SER A 12 54.51 16.80 -30.80
CA SER A 12 55.77 16.63 -30.08
C SER A 12 55.50 16.35 -28.58
N ASN A 13 55.73 15.14 -28.17
CA ASN A 13 56.78 14.63 -27.30
C ASN A 13 57.06 15.40 -26.00
N GLY A 14 57.00 14.67 -24.89
CA GLY A 14 57.96 14.85 -23.85
C GLY A 14 57.49 14.69 -22.41
N GLY A 15 57.88 13.61 -21.77
CA GLY A 15 58.36 13.72 -20.41
C GLY A 15 57.61 12.93 -19.33
N HIS A 16 58.15 11.80 -19.03
CA HIS A 16 58.00 11.03 -17.79
C HIS A 16 58.13 11.91 -16.54
N THR A 17 57.26 11.67 -15.56
CA THR A 17 57.73 11.41 -14.19
C THR A 17 56.64 10.75 -13.36
N ALA A 18 56.92 9.56 -12.93
CA ALA A 18 56.18 8.85 -11.86
C ALA A 18 56.36 9.62 -10.55
N LYS A 19 55.28 9.92 -9.85
CA LYS A 19 55.30 10.26 -8.44
C LYS A 19 54.47 9.26 -7.65
N ARG A 20 55.24 8.54 -6.84
CA ARG A 20 54.86 7.58 -5.80
C ARG A 20 53.76 8.16 -4.91
N GLY A 21 52.81 7.26 -4.59
CA GLY A 21 51.80 7.49 -3.61
C GLY A 21 52.34 7.85 -2.24
N SER A 22 51.76 8.84 -1.66
CA SER A 22 51.91 9.16 -0.25
C SER A 22 50.72 8.45 0.48
N LEU A 23 51.09 7.43 1.25
CA LEU A 23 50.19 6.83 2.28
C LEU A 23 49.87 7.96 3.28
N LEU A 24 48.64 8.41 3.29
CA LEU A 24 48.09 9.17 4.40
C LEU A 24 47.79 8.16 5.54
N VAL A 25 48.75 8.06 6.44
CA VAL A 25 48.56 7.42 7.74
C VAL A 25 47.62 8.31 8.55
N THR A 26 46.32 7.97 8.52
CA THR A 26 45.36 8.52 9.46
C THR A 26 45.75 8.05 10.85
N ARG A 27 46.20 8.96 11.69
CA ARG A 27 46.38 8.74 13.12
C ARG A 27 45.01 8.34 13.72
N PHE A 28 44.87 7.10 14.07
CA PHE A 28 43.77 6.60 14.90
C PHE A 28 43.88 7.27 16.28
N CYS A 29 42.87 8.06 16.65
CA CYS A 29 42.63 8.46 18.02
C CYS A 29 42.11 7.23 18.80
N PRO A 30 42.80 6.77 19.84
CA PRO A 30 42.44 5.50 20.51
C PRO A 30 41.14 5.58 21.36
N ASN A 31 40.48 6.73 21.45
CA ASN A 31 39.26 6.91 22.29
C ASN A 31 37.92 6.88 21.54
N MET A 32 37.93 6.67 20.23
CA MET A 32 36.65 6.59 19.46
C MET A 32 36.10 5.15 19.26
N GLY A 33 36.93 4.13 19.56
CA GLY A 33 36.56 2.73 19.32
C GLY A 33 35.56 2.15 20.32
N ILE A 34 35.60 2.57 21.57
CA ILE A 34 34.76 1.99 22.64
C ILE A 34 33.30 2.49 22.52
N GLY A 35 33.08 3.74 22.16
CA GLY A 35 31.74 4.29 21.96
C GLY A 35 31.01 3.69 20.77
N MET A 36 31.71 3.42 19.66
CA MET A 36 31.13 2.83 18.48
C MET A 36 30.82 1.34 18.64
N VAL A 37 31.66 0.60 19.38
CA VAL A 37 31.39 -0.82 19.71
C VAL A 37 30.21 -0.93 20.67
N LEU A 38 30.07 -0.03 21.64
CA LEU A 38 28.92 0.00 22.53
C LEU A 38 27.63 0.40 21.81
N LEU A 39 27.71 1.30 20.82
CA LEU A 39 26.57 1.71 20.00
C LEU A 39 26.10 0.56 19.10
N LEU A 40 27.02 -0.15 18.46
CA LEU A 40 26.72 -1.33 17.65
C LEU A 40 26.18 -2.51 18.49
N ALA A 41 26.70 -2.70 19.70
CA ALA A 41 26.17 -3.67 20.64
C ALA A 41 24.77 -3.29 21.14
N ALA A 42 24.51 -2.02 21.42
CA ALA A 42 23.19 -1.53 21.82
C ALA A 42 22.16 -1.67 20.68
N VAL A 43 22.53 -1.36 19.42
CA VAL A 43 21.68 -1.56 18.25
C VAL A 43 21.43 -3.04 18.00
N GLY A 44 22.45 -3.89 18.14
CA GLY A 44 22.32 -5.36 18.02
C GLY A 44 21.41 -5.96 19.08
N LEU A 45 21.52 -5.50 20.33
CA LEU A 45 20.66 -5.93 21.43
C LEU A 45 19.21 -5.44 21.26
N PHE A 46 19.02 -4.22 20.72
CA PHE A 46 17.70 -3.69 20.43
C PHE A 46 16.99 -4.49 19.32
N HIS A 47 17.70 -4.82 18.24
CA HIS A 47 17.17 -5.66 17.16
C HIS A 47 16.91 -7.11 17.63
N ALA A 48 17.77 -7.68 18.46
CA ALA A 48 17.56 -9.01 19.03
C ALA A 48 16.37 -9.03 20.02
N SER A 49 16.17 -7.97 20.79
CA SER A 49 15.02 -7.82 21.69
C SER A 49 13.72 -7.69 20.90
N GLN A 50 13.70 -6.87 19.84
CA GLN A 50 12.52 -6.74 18.98
C GLN A 50 12.22 -8.04 18.22
N ALA A 51 13.24 -8.73 17.70
CA ALA A 51 13.06 -10.02 17.04
C ALA A 51 12.52 -11.08 18.01
N LYS A 52 12.95 -11.07 19.26
CA LYS A 52 12.46 -11.97 20.30
C LYS A 52 11.03 -11.63 20.74
N GLU A 53 10.68 -10.34 20.81
CA GLU A 53 9.32 -9.86 21.13
C GLU A 53 8.34 -10.17 19.98
N ILE A 54 8.78 -10.01 18.73
CA ILE A 54 8.02 -10.42 17.53
C ILE A 54 7.86 -11.94 17.51
N ALA A 55 8.89 -12.71 17.82
CA ALA A 55 8.85 -14.18 17.87
C ALA A 55 7.92 -14.70 18.99
N VAL A 56 7.85 -14.01 20.13
CA VAL A 56 6.92 -14.33 21.23
C VAL A 56 5.48 -13.99 20.83
N ARG A 57 5.23 -12.83 20.22
CA ARG A 57 3.90 -12.47 19.69
C ARG A 57 3.39 -13.45 18.65
N ASN A 58 4.27 -14.03 17.85
CA ASN A 58 3.90 -14.94 16.78
C ASN A 58 3.46 -16.34 17.27
N LYS A 59 3.81 -16.73 18.49
CA LYS A 59 3.38 -18.02 19.05
C LYS A 59 1.93 -18.05 19.55
N ASP A 60 1.34 -16.88 19.79
CA ASP A 60 0.01 -16.74 20.37
C ASP A 60 -1.05 -16.29 19.34
N VAL A 61 -0.74 -16.32 18.04
CA VAL A 61 -1.73 -15.99 17.01
C VAL A 61 -2.72 -17.14 16.92
N PRO A 62 -4.02 -16.94 17.22
CA PRO A 62 -5.04 -17.97 17.07
C PRO A 62 -5.15 -18.33 15.59
N GLN A 63 -4.82 -19.58 15.25
CA GLN A 63 -4.98 -20.13 13.91
C GLN A 63 -6.10 -21.15 13.89
N TYR A 64 -6.77 -21.29 12.76
CA TYR A 64 -7.69 -22.39 12.51
C TYR A 64 -6.97 -23.74 12.62
N GLN A 65 -7.53 -24.66 13.43
CA GLN A 65 -7.02 -26.02 13.56
C GLN A 65 -7.61 -26.93 12.49
N GLU A 66 -8.83 -26.65 12.07
CA GLU A 66 -9.58 -27.38 11.05
C GLU A 66 -10.01 -26.42 9.94
N LYS A 67 -10.20 -26.98 8.74
CA LYS A 67 -10.62 -26.20 7.59
C LYS A 67 -12.05 -25.67 7.78
N PRO A 68 -12.27 -24.35 7.77
CA PRO A 68 -13.63 -23.79 7.79
C PRO A 68 -14.43 -24.24 6.56
N GLU A 69 -15.75 -24.36 6.70
CA GLU A 69 -16.63 -24.78 5.60
C GLU A 69 -16.56 -23.87 4.38
N TRP A 70 -16.42 -22.57 4.62
CA TRP A 70 -16.34 -21.55 3.56
C TRP A 70 -15.01 -21.55 2.81
N LEU A 71 -13.95 -22.18 3.34
CA LEU A 71 -12.62 -22.17 2.75
C LEU A 71 -12.48 -23.32 1.74
N ARG A 72 -12.16 -22.97 0.50
CA ARG A 72 -11.91 -23.94 -0.57
C ARG A 72 -10.47 -24.42 -0.54
N VAL A 73 -10.26 -25.71 -0.84
CA VAL A 73 -8.92 -26.26 -1.04
C VAL A 73 -8.58 -26.19 -2.52
N CYS A 74 -7.39 -25.66 -2.84
CA CYS A 74 -6.83 -25.64 -4.19
C CYS A 74 -5.57 -26.51 -4.26
N ARG A 75 -5.47 -27.30 -5.33
CA ARG A 75 -4.31 -28.18 -5.58
C ARG A 75 -3.29 -27.45 -6.44
N ARG A 76 -2.03 -27.48 -5.99
CA ARG A 76 -0.91 -26.95 -6.74
C ARG A 76 -0.66 -27.76 -8.03
N ALA A 77 -0.05 -27.08 -9.01
CA ALA A 77 0.29 -27.66 -10.32
C ALA A 77 -0.91 -28.24 -11.10
N ASN A 78 -2.14 -27.80 -10.79
CA ASN A 78 -3.33 -28.14 -11.56
C ASN A 78 -3.49 -27.11 -12.72
N PRO A 79 -3.82 -27.53 -13.94
CA PRO A 79 -4.07 -26.60 -15.04
C PRO A 79 -5.13 -25.52 -14.78
N ASN A 80 -6.02 -25.75 -13.81
CA ASN A 80 -7.06 -24.81 -13.40
C ASN A 80 -6.78 -24.17 -12.03
N GLU A 81 -5.52 -24.09 -11.62
CA GLU A 81 -5.11 -23.58 -10.30
C GLU A 81 -5.59 -22.15 -10.09
N ASP A 82 -5.36 -21.25 -11.05
CA ASP A 82 -5.78 -19.84 -10.99
C ASP A 82 -7.31 -19.68 -10.86
N ASP A 83 -8.11 -20.47 -11.58
CA ASP A 83 -9.57 -20.43 -11.44
C ASP A 83 -10.02 -20.97 -10.07
N CYS A 84 -9.32 -21.96 -9.52
CA CYS A 84 -9.56 -22.42 -8.16
C CYS A 84 -9.29 -21.30 -7.15
N PHE A 85 -8.15 -20.62 -7.23
CA PHE A 85 -7.82 -19.50 -6.36
C PHE A 85 -8.82 -18.35 -6.53
N ARG A 86 -9.16 -17.99 -7.76
CA ARG A 86 -10.16 -16.97 -8.03
C ARG A 86 -11.49 -17.27 -7.31
N LYS A 87 -12.01 -18.49 -7.46
CA LYS A 87 -13.26 -18.92 -6.81
C LYS A 87 -13.14 -19.00 -5.29
N MET A 88 -11.98 -19.41 -4.78
CA MET A 88 -11.73 -19.45 -3.35
C MET A 88 -11.78 -18.04 -2.75
N PHE A 89 -11.03 -17.08 -3.32
CA PHE A 89 -11.03 -15.71 -2.83
C PHE A 89 -12.40 -15.06 -2.97
N GLU A 90 -13.07 -15.20 -4.12
CA GLU A 90 -14.42 -14.68 -4.31
C GLU A 90 -15.40 -15.22 -3.28
N GLY A 91 -15.33 -16.52 -2.97
CA GLY A 91 -16.16 -17.16 -1.95
C GLY A 91 -15.83 -16.73 -0.51
N THR A 92 -14.63 -16.20 -0.27
CA THR A 92 -14.19 -15.75 1.06
C THR A 92 -14.71 -14.35 1.41
N PHE A 93 -14.91 -13.47 0.42
CA PHE A 93 -15.33 -12.07 0.66
C PHE A 93 -16.60 -11.92 1.52
N PRO A 94 -17.69 -12.68 1.33
CA PRO A 94 -18.89 -12.54 2.16
C PRO A 94 -18.68 -12.87 3.64
N TYR A 95 -17.70 -13.73 3.94
CA TYR A 95 -17.37 -14.11 5.32
C TYR A 95 -16.52 -13.07 6.00
N ILE A 96 -15.39 -12.67 5.37
CA ILE A 96 -14.52 -11.64 5.92
C ILE A 96 -15.22 -10.28 5.98
N ALA A 97 -16.20 -10.00 5.11
CA ALA A 97 -16.99 -8.78 5.18
C ALA A 97 -17.72 -8.63 6.51
N LYS A 98 -18.22 -9.74 7.08
CA LYS A 98 -18.90 -9.77 8.38
C LYS A 98 -17.94 -9.84 9.54
N GLY A 99 -16.64 -10.08 9.26
CA GLY A 99 -15.64 -10.44 10.26
C GLY A 99 -15.70 -11.91 10.65
N ILE A 100 -14.64 -12.37 11.28
CA ILE A 100 -14.49 -13.75 11.76
C ILE A 100 -14.06 -13.67 13.23
N PRO A 101 -15.02 -13.51 14.17
CA PRO A 101 -14.73 -13.28 15.60
C PRO A 101 -13.88 -14.39 16.23
N GLU A 102 -14.02 -15.63 15.77
CA GLU A 102 -13.35 -16.82 16.33
C GLU A 102 -11.82 -16.71 16.19
N ILE A 103 -11.36 -16.00 15.19
CA ILE A 103 -9.94 -15.73 14.96
C ILE A 103 -9.61 -14.23 15.05
N GLY A 104 -10.56 -13.41 15.53
CA GLY A 104 -10.39 -11.99 15.78
C GLY A 104 -10.28 -11.12 14.52
N VAL A 105 -10.71 -11.61 13.33
CA VAL A 105 -10.74 -10.80 12.10
C VAL A 105 -11.91 -9.83 12.16
N GLN A 106 -11.61 -8.53 12.08
CA GLN A 106 -12.63 -7.49 12.14
C GLN A 106 -13.45 -7.43 10.84
N PRO A 107 -14.72 -6.99 10.91
CA PRO A 107 -15.52 -6.74 9.71
C PRO A 107 -14.85 -5.70 8.79
N PHE A 108 -14.85 -5.97 7.48
CA PHE A 108 -14.35 -4.98 6.52
C PHE A 108 -15.46 -4.36 5.64
N ASP A 109 -16.72 -4.70 5.87
CA ASP A 109 -17.87 -3.99 5.32
C ASP A 109 -18.92 -3.68 6.40
N PRO A 110 -18.95 -2.45 6.91
CA PRO A 110 -18.12 -1.32 6.50
C PRO A 110 -16.67 -1.41 7.02
N LEU A 111 -15.69 -1.16 6.13
CA LEU A 111 -14.30 -0.96 6.55
C LEU A 111 -14.22 0.35 7.32
N ARG A 112 -13.69 0.27 8.54
CA ARG A 112 -13.55 1.42 9.45
C ARG A 112 -12.08 1.79 9.60
N ILE A 113 -11.78 3.08 9.38
CA ILE A 113 -10.43 3.64 9.53
C ILE A 113 -10.55 4.85 10.44
N GLU A 114 -9.82 4.86 11.56
CA GLU A 114 -9.91 5.92 12.56
C GLU A 114 -9.47 7.27 12.01
N SER A 115 -8.35 7.32 11.31
CA SER A 115 -7.88 8.57 10.70
C SER A 115 -6.92 8.33 9.54
N ILE A 116 -6.96 9.26 8.57
CA ILE A 116 -5.98 9.37 7.49
C ILE A 116 -5.51 10.82 7.46
N GLN A 117 -4.19 11.03 7.49
CA GLN A 117 -3.59 12.34 7.30
C GLN A 117 -3.23 12.57 5.85
N VAL A 118 -3.46 13.78 5.38
CA VAL A 118 -3.14 14.24 4.03
C VAL A 118 -2.19 15.41 4.14
N SER A 119 -1.03 15.29 3.52
CA SER A 119 -0.08 16.40 3.38
C SER A 119 0.55 16.33 2.00
N ARG A 120 0.09 17.17 1.10
CA ARG A 120 0.59 17.26 -0.27
C ARG A 120 0.88 18.72 -0.60
N GLY A 121 2.11 19.00 -1.04
CA GLY A 121 2.58 20.36 -1.31
C GLY A 121 3.01 20.62 -2.76
N SER A 122 2.67 19.73 -3.72
CA SER A 122 3.12 19.87 -5.11
C SER A 122 2.06 19.39 -6.11
N GLY A 123 2.17 19.89 -7.35
CA GLY A 123 1.23 19.58 -8.43
C GLY A 123 -0.03 20.43 -8.40
N GLY A 124 -1.07 19.97 -9.07
CA GLY A 124 -2.38 20.63 -9.11
C GLY A 124 -3.16 20.53 -7.79
N LEU A 125 -2.63 19.81 -6.80
CA LEU A 125 -3.27 19.59 -5.51
C LEU A 125 -2.28 19.90 -4.38
N THR A 126 -2.60 20.94 -3.60
CA THR A 126 -1.86 21.26 -2.36
C THR A 126 -2.84 21.19 -1.22
N LEU A 127 -2.78 20.14 -0.41
CA LEU A 127 -3.70 19.90 0.70
C LEU A 127 -2.93 19.57 1.98
N SER A 128 -3.44 20.06 3.09
CA SER A 128 -3.03 19.66 4.43
C SER A 128 -4.25 19.42 5.31
N GLY A 129 -4.18 18.48 6.22
CA GLY A 129 -5.27 18.10 7.11
C GLY A 129 -5.54 16.61 7.09
N GLY A 130 -6.79 16.18 7.19
CA GLY A 130 -7.10 14.77 7.19
C GLY A 130 -8.57 14.43 7.28
N PHE A 131 -8.80 13.13 7.29
CA PHE A 131 -10.11 12.52 7.47
C PHE A 131 -10.13 11.70 8.76
N LYS A 132 -11.27 11.66 9.43
CA LYS A 132 -11.48 10.87 10.66
C LYS A 132 -12.75 10.07 10.56
N LYS A 133 -12.81 8.95 11.31
CA LYS A 133 -13.98 8.06 11.41
C LYS A 133 -14.49 7.61 10.04
N LEU A 134 -13.56 7.24 9.16
CA LEU A 134 -13.94 6.77 7.82
C LEU A 134 -14.74 5.48 7.94
N SER A 135 -15.83 5.41 7.19
CA SER A 135 -16.69 4.24 7.04
C SER A 135 -16.89 3.96 5.55
N ILE A 136 -16.33 2.88 5.07
CA ILE A 136 -16.37 2.49 3.65
C ILE A 136 -17.30 1.29 3.51
N LYS A 137 -18.43 1.46 2.81
CA LYS A 137 -19.44 0.44 2.54
C LYS A 137 -19.36 -0.01 1.10
N GLY A 138 -19.58 -1.30 0.87
CA GLY A 138 -19.66 -1.92 -0.45
C GLY A 138 -18.49 -2.84 -0.82
N PRO A 139 -17.39 -2.97 -0.03
CA PRO A 139 -16.34 -3.93 -0.34
C PRO A 139 -16.82 -5.38 -0.43
N SER A 140 -17.88 -5.75 0.30
CA SER A 140 -18.48 -7.10 0.25
C SER A 140 -19.03 -7.47 -1.12
N ASN A 141 -19.32 -6.48 -1.97
CA ASN A 141 -19.82 -6.71 -3.34
C ASN A 141 -18.67 -6.84 -4.37
N THR A 142 -17.46 -7.12 -3.91
CA THR A 142 -16.30 -7.31 -4.79
C THR A 142 -16.45 -8.61 -5.58
N THR A 143 -16.23 -8.51 -6.89
CA THR A 143 -16.05 -9.65 -7.79
C THR A 143 -14.57 -9.83 -8.07
N VAL A 144 -14.07 -11.06 -7.93
CA VAL A 144 -12.68 -11.42 -8.27
C VAL A 144 -12.66 -11.85 -9.74
N ARG A 145 -12.06 -11.01 -10.60
CA ARG A 145 -11.95 -11.30 -12.04
C ARG A 145 -10.82 -12.28 -12.32
N GLN A 146 -9.69 -12.05 -11.69
CA GLN A 146 -8.52 -12.92 -11.78
C GLN A 146 -7.88 -13.04 -10.40
N ALA A 147 -7.26 -14.18 -10.13
CA ALA A 147 -6.39 -14.39 -8.99
C ALA A 147 -5.34 -15.43 -9.37
N PHE A 148 -4.10 -15.22 -8.92
CA PHE A 148 -3.03 -16.20 -9.04
C PHE A 148 -2.26 -16.28 -7.72
N LEU A 149 -1.65 -17.44 -7.47
CA LEU A 149 -0.77 -17.68 -6.34
C LEU A 149 0.42 -18.53 -6.79
N ASP A 150 1.57 -17.88 -6.95
CA ASP A 150 2.80 -18.49 -7.45
C ASP A 150 3.80 -18.63 -6.29
N PHE A 151 3.98 -19.84 -5.80
CA PHE A 151 4.91 -20.14 -4.70
C PHE A 151 6.37 -20.05 -5.11
N ASP A 152 6.69 -20.30 -6.38
CA ASP A 152 8.07 -20.27 -6.87
C ASP A 152 8.56 -18.82 -6.98
N LYS A 153 7.71 -17.93 -7.47
CA LYS A 153 7.96 -16.49 -7.51
C LYS A 153 7.60 -15.78 -6.22
N LYS A 154 6.97 -16.49 -5.27
CA LYS A 154 6.43 -15.91 -4.02
C LYS A 154 5.54 -14.70 -4.28
N ALA A 155 4.66 -14.82 -5.26
CA ALA A 155 3.78 -13.77 -5.71
C ALA A 155 2.30 -14.19 -5.63
N LEU A 156 1.47 -13.27 -5.16
CA LEU A 156 0.01 -13.41 -5.12
C LEU A 156 -0.59 -12.17 -5.76
N GLY A 157 -1.58 -12.35 -6.62
CA GLY A 157 -2.23 -11.21 -7.28
C GLY A 157 -3.71 -11.39 -7.48
N PHE A 158 -4.39 -10.23 -7.61
CA PHE A 158 -5.83 -10.14 -7.81
C PHE A 158 -6.19 -9.06 -8.81
N GLU A 159 -7.21 -9.32 -9.61
CA GLU A 159 -7.99 -8.29 -10.31
C GLU A 159 -9.40 -8.28 -9.75
N LEU A 160 -9.79 -7.15 -9.17
CA LEU A 160 -11.02 -6.95 -8.44
C LEU A 160 -11.91 -5.92 -9.14
N GLU A 161 -13.20 -6.17 -9.15
CA GLU A 161 -14.20 -5.17 -9.56
C GLU A 161 -15.20 -4.94 -8.43
N ILE A 162 -15.38 -3.67 -8.07
CA ILE A 162 -16.30 -3.24 -7.02
C ILE A 162 -17.32 -2.30 -7.68
N PRO A 163 -18.60 -2.69 -7.75
CA PRO A 163 -19.61 -1.90 -8.46
C PRO A 163 -19.80 -0.50 -7.86
N LYS A 164 -19.79 -0.43 -6.54
CA LYS A 164 -20.02 0.82 -5.80
C LYS A 164 -19.37 0.78 -4.43
N LEU A 165 -18.66 1.85 -4.11
CA LEU A 165 -18.20 2.15 -2.75
C LEU A 165 -18.86 3.43 -2.26
N ARG A 166 -19.30 3.44 -1.01
CA ARG A 166 -19.74 4.64 -0.30
C ARG A 166 -18.78 4.89 0.86
N ILE A 167 -18.26 6.08 0.92
CA ILE A 167 -17.31 6.54 1.94
C ILE A 167 -17.95 7.71 2.66
N ASP A 168 -18.13 7.56 3.97
CA ASP A 168 -18.59 8.61 4.87
C ASP A 168 -17.46 8.89 5.87
N ALA A 169 -17.12 10.14 6.14
CA ALA A 169 -16.08 10.56 7.08
C ALA A 169 -16.31 11.98 7.57
N SER A 170 -15.66 12.37 8.67
CA SER A 170 -15.45 13.77 9.00
C SER A 170 -14.12 14.23 8.42
N TYR A 171 -14.01 15.46 7.97
CA TYR A 171 -12.80 15.99 7.38
C TYR A 171 -12.41 17.35 7.97
N ASN A 172 -11.11 17.64 7.95
CA ASN A 172 -10.55 18.96 8.15
C ASN A 172 -9.45 19.15 7.09
N LEU A 173 -9.71 20.01 6.10
CA LEU A 173 -8.81 20.20 4.99
C LEU A 173 -8.60 21.68 4.68
N LYS A 174 -7.34 22.02 4.34
CA LYS A 174 -6.95 23.34 3.88
C LYS A 174 -5.94 23.21 2.75
N GLY A 175 -6.11 24.01 1.70
CA GLY A 175 -5.19 24.05 0.57
C GLY A 175 -5.84 24.48 -0.72
N ASN A 176 -5.39 23.89 -1.84
CA ASN A 176 -5.94 24.15 -3.16
C ASN A 176 -6.18 22.84 -3.89
N VAL A 177 -7.27 22.78 -4.64
CA VAL A 177 -7.59 21.68 -5.55
C VAL A 177 -7.60 22.23 -6.96
N LEU A 178 -6.65 21.79 -7.78
CA LEU A 178 -6.32 22.40 -9.07
C LEU A 178 -6.01 23.89 -8.86
N LEU A 179 -6.87 24.78 -9.25
CA LEU A 179 -6.66 26.25 -9.08
C LEU A 179 -7.58 26.86 -8.02
N LEU A 180 -8.44 26.08 -7.39
CA LEU A 180 -9.45 26.59 -6.45
C LEU A 180 -9.02 26.33 -5.00
N PRO A 181 -9.17 27.35 -4.12
CA PRO A 181 -8.95 27.15 -2.70
C PRO A 181 -9.99 26.17 -2.13
N LEU A 182 -9.52 25.28 -1.25
CA LEU A 182 -10.34 24.38 -0.44
C LEU A 182 -10.03 24.65 1.02
N VAL A 183 -11.01 25.10 1.77
CA VAL A 183 -10.95 25.26 3.21
C VAL A 183 -12.27 24.77 3.79
N GLY A 184 -12.21 23.78 4.66
CA GLY A 184 -13.39 23.23 5.29
C GLY A 184 -13.08 22.29 6.44
N ASP A 185 -14.06 22.20 7.32
CA ASP A 185 -14.10 21.31 8.48
C ASP A 185 -15.56 20.87 8.63
N GLY A 186 -15.85 19.62 8.35
CA GLY A 186 -17.21 19.10 8.33
C GLY A 186 -17.29 17.64 7.99
N ASP A 187 -18.42 17.21 7.48
CA ASP A 187 -18.63 15.85 7.01
C ASP A 187 -18.44 15.75 5.51
N VAL A 188 -17.98 14.60 5.05
CA VAL A 188 -17.83 14.26 3.65
C VAL A 188 -18.54 12.94 3.34
N THR A 189 -19.30 12.96 2.25
CA THR A 189 -19.82 11.75 1.62
C THR A 189 -19.24 11.60 0.22
N MET A 190 -18.65 10.45 -0.07
CA MET A 190 -18.13 10.14 -1.39
C MET A 190 -18.73 8.82 -1.90
N THR A 191 -19.09 8.78 -3.16
CA THR A 191 -19.51 7.57 -3.86
C THR A 191 -18.61 7.33 -5.05
N LEU A 192 -17.97 6.16 -5.09
CA LEU A 192 -17.19 5.68 -6.23
C LEU A 192 -17.98 4.59 -6.95
N LYS A 193 -17.94 4.56 -8.28
CA LYS A 193 -18.62 3.58 -9.11
C LYS A 193 -17.62 2.87 -10.03
N ASN A 194 -17.87 1.59 -10.28
CA ASN A 194 -17.08 0.78 -11.20
C ASN A 194 -15.58 0.86 -10.88
N VAL A 195 -15.23 0.56 -9.64
CA VAL A 195 -13.83 0.57 -9.19
C VAL A 195 -13.19 -0.74 -9.62
N LYS A 196 -12.15 -0.64 -10.45
CA LYS A 196 -11.30 -1.75 -10.84
C LYS A 196 -9.98 -1.64 -10.11
N THR A 197 -9.56 -2.70 -9.46
CA THR A 197 -8.36 -2.69 -8.64
C THR A 197 -7.48 -3.88 -9.01
N THR A 198 -6.20 -3.63 -9.26
CA THR A 198 -5.19 -4.67 -9.42
C THR A 198 -4.29 -4.65 -8.21
N VAL A 199 -4.12 -5.81 -7.60
CA VAL A 199 -3.25 -6.01 -6.43
C VAL A 199 -2.19 -7.03 -6.82
N VAL A 200 -0.94 -6.70 -6.60
CA VAL A 200 0.21 -7.61 -6.76
C VAL A 200 1.02 -7.58 -5.47
N THR A 201 1.33 -8.75 -4.95
CA THR A 201 2.07 -8.87 -3.69
C THR A 201 3.29 -9.74 -3.84
N LYS A 202 4.26 -9.52 -2.96
CA LYS A 202 5.28 -10.51 -2.63
C LYS A 202 5.02 -11.04 -1.24
N PHE A 203 5.21 -12.34 -1.05
CA PHE A 203 4.97 -12.97 0.22
C PHE A 203 6.11 -13.89 0.64
N SER A 204 6.20 -14.15 1.93
CA SER A 204 6.97 -15.22 2.53
C SER A 204 6.06 -16.22 3.23
N VAL A 205 6.54 -17.44 3.43
CA VAL A 205 5.87 -18.42 4.29
C VAL A 205 6.52 -18.37 5.65
N ARG A 206 5.73 -18.21 6.70
CA ARG A 206 6.20 -18.12 8.08
C ARG A 206 5.58 -19.21 8.96
N PRO A 207 6.35 -19.88 9.81
CA PRO A 207 5.83 -20.90 10.74
C PRO A 207 5.21 -20.21 11.97
N LEU A 208 3.89 -19.91 11.93
CA LEU A 208 3.20 -19.08 12.92
C LEU A 208 1.82 -19.61 13.36
N PRO A 209 1.70 -20.48 14.34
CA PRO A 209 2.52 -21.61 14.75
C PRO A 209 2.63 -22.68 13.67
N GLU A 210 1.74 -22.68 12.70
CA GLU A 210 1.75 -23.46 11.46
C GLU A 210 2.10 -22.55 10.29
N ASP A 211 2.66 -23.15 9.21
CA ASP A 211 3.03 -22.40 8.00
C ASP A 211 1.86 -21.60 7.45
N ALA A 212 2.06 -20.28 7.35
CA ALA A 212 1.10 -19.34 6.82
C ALA A 212 1.76 -18.33 5.86
N ILE A 213 0.99 -17.78 4.94
CA ILE A 213 1.44 -16.68 4.08
C ILE A 213 1.56 -15.40 4.91
N TYR A 214 2.63 -14.67 4.66
CA TYR A 214 2.83 -13.31 5.14
C TYR A 214 3.17 -12.41 3.96
N ILE A 215 2.38 -11.37 3.76
CA ILE A 215 2.59 -10.37 2.70
C ILE A 215 3.73 -9.45 3.14
N ASP A 216 4.83 -9.48 2.40
CA ASP A 216 6.02 -8.65 2.64
C ASP A 216 5.92 -7.30 1.91
N GLU A 217 5.41 -7.31 0.67
CA GLU A 217 5.20 -6.12 -0.16
C GLU A 217 3.86 -6.22 -0.87
N MET A 218 3.17 -5.09 -1.03
CA MET A 218 1.94 -4.99 -1.79
C MET A 218 1.96 -3.76 -2.68
N GLN A 219 1.55 -3.94 -3.92
CA GLN A 219 1.27 -2.86 -4.86
C GLN A 219 -0.21 -2.89 -5.20
N VAL A 220 -0.85 -1.76 -5.10
CA VAL A 220 -2.26 -1.57 -5.44
C VAL A 220 -2.35 -0.50 -6.52
N THR A 221 -3.03 -0.81 -7.61
CA THR A 221 -3.41 0.18 -8.62
C THR A 221 -4.92 0.14 -8.80
N PHE A 222 -5.53 1.29 -9.07
CA PHE A 222 -6.98 1.33 -9.25
C PHE A 222 -7.43 2.30 -10.34
N LEU A 223 -8.60 2.02 -10.89
CA LEU A 223 -9.34 2.88 -11.80
C LEU A 223 -10.75 3.07 -11.25
N VAL A 224 -11.29 4.28 -11.37
CA VAL A 224 -12.65 4.63 -10.95
C VAL A 224 -13.45 5.05 -12.15
N GLY A 225 -14.56 4.39 -12.42
CA GLY A 225 -15.44 4.71 -13.53
C GLY A 225 -16.32 5.95 -13.29
N GLY A 226 -16.44 6.39 -12.03
CA GLY A 226 -17.14 7.62 -11.68
C GLY A 226 -17.08 7.92 -10.20
N MET A 227 -17.01 9.21 -9.86
CA MET A 227 -17.00 9.71 -8.49
C MET A 227 -18.08 10.77 -8.30
N ARG A 228 -18.71 10.73 -7.13
CA ARG A 228 -19.48 11.85 -6.58
C ARG A 228 -18.98 12.14 -5.18
N ILE A 229 -18.77 13.43 -4.89
CA ILE A 229 -18.32 13.89 -3.58
C ILE A 229 -19.20 15.07 -3.13
N HIS A 230 -19.46 15.10 -1.84
CA HIS A 230 -20.10 16.22 -1.17
C HIS A 230 -19.35 16.50 0.13
N LEU A 231 -18.91 17.73 0.27
CA LEU A 231 -18.22 18.26 1.45
C LEU A 231 -19.14 19.30 2.09
N ASP A 232 -19.48 19.06 3.36
CA ASP A 232 -20.25 20.01 4.16
C ASP A 232 -19.35 21.10 4.76
N ASN A 233 -19.92 22.20 5.18
CA ASN A 233 -19.27 23.29 5.91
C ASN A 233 -17.99 23.85 5.27
N LEU A 234 -17.94 23.86 3.93
CA LEU A 234 -16.88 24.53 3.18
C LEU A 234 -16.95 26.05 3.40
N PHE A 235 -15.77 26.70 3.46
CA PHE A 235 -15.64 28.15 3.64
C PHE A 235 -16.43 28.67 4.85
N GLN A 236 -16.38 27.95 5.98
CA GLN A 236 -17.10 28.29 7.21
C GLN A 236 -18.63 28.35 7.02
N GLY A 237 -19.17 27.48 6.18
CA GLY A 237 -20.60 27.38 5.90
C GLY A 237 -21.11 28.35 4.83
N ASN A 238 -20.24 29.02 4.06
CA ASN A 238 -20.68 29.83 2.93
C ASN A 238 -21.29 28.92 1.84
N GLN A 239 -22.61 28.98 1.73
CA GLN A 239 -23.38 28.09 0.85
C GLN A 239 -23.04 28.27 -0.64
N VAL A 240 -22.81 29.50 -1.10
CA VAL A 240 -22.52 29.77 -2.52
C VAL A 240 -21.16 29.24 -2.91
N LEU A 241 -20.12 29.52 -2.10
CA LEU A 241 -18.77 29.03 -2.36
C LEU A 241 -18.69 27.50 -2.17
N GLY A 242 -19.38 26.99 -1.16
CA GLY A 242 -19.43 25.53 -0.90
C GLY A 242 -20.10 24.77 -2.05
N ALA A 243 -21.24 25.25 -2.53
CA ALA A 243 -21.94 24.67 -3.68
C ALA A 243 -21.08 24.72 -4.96
N SER A 244 -20.41 25.84 -5.19
CA SER A 244 -19.54 26.05 -6.36
C SER A 244 -18.34 25.07 -6.33
N LEU A 245 -17.68 24.90 -5.17
CA LEU A 245 -16.57 23.97 -5.05
C LEU A 245 -17.03 22.51 -5.17
N ASN A 246 -18.13 22.12 -4.54
CA ASN A 246 -18.70 20.78 -4.69
C ASN A 246 -19.04 20.48 -6.17
N LEU A 247 -19.63 21.44 -6.87
CA LEU A 247 -19.91 21.31 -8.30
C LEU A 247 -18.62 21.11 -9.10
N PHE A 248 -17.61 21.93 -8.84
CA PHE A 248 -16.30 21.84 -9.50
C PHE A 248 -15.63 20.49 -9.28
N LEU A 249 -15.59 19.99 -8.03
CA LEU A 249 -15.00 18.69 -7.70
C LEU A 249 -15.72 17.55 -8.43
N ASN A 250 -17.04 17.61 -8.56
CA ASN A 250 -17.81 16.59 -9.26
C ASN A 250 -17.65 16.66 -10.79
N GLN A 251 -17.45 17.85 -11.36
CA GLN A 251 -17.20 18.02 -12.78
C GLN A 251 -15.78 17.60 -13.19
N ASN A 252 -14.80 17.76 -12.29
CA ASN A 252 -13.39 17.45 -12.52
C ASN A 252 -12.95 16.21 -11.71
N ALA A 253 -13.86 15.27 -11.50
CA ALA A 253 -13.62 14.10 -10.64
C ALA A 253 -12.42 13.26 -11.10
N ASN A 254 -12.26 13.09 -12.40
CA ASN A 254 -11.18 12.27 -12.96
C ASN A 254 -9.81 12.92 -12.74
N GLU A 255 -9.71 14.23 -12.89
CA GLU A 255 -8.50 15.01 -12.68
C GLU A 255 -8.12 14.99 -11.19
N VAL A 256 -9.11 15.17 -10.30
CA VAL A 256 -8.89 15.10 -8.84
C VAL A 256 -8.39 13.70 -8.43
N ILE A 257 -8.99 12.63 -8.96
CA ILE A 257 -8.54 11.25 -8.70
C ILE A 257 -7.12 11.04 -9.26
N ALA A 258 -6.85 11.55 -10.47
CA ALA A 258 -5.54 11.38 -11.11
C ALA A 258 -4.42 12.04 -10.28
N GLU A 259 -4.68 13.24 -9.75
CA GLU A 259 -3.75 13.97 -8.88
C GLU A 259 -3.48 13.26 -7.55
N LEU A 260 -4.49 12.58 -7.00
CA LEU A 260 -4.37 11.85 -5.73
C LEU A 260 -3.92 10.40 -5.89
N ARG A 261 -3.91 9.87 -7.10
CA ARG A 261 -3.77 8.43 -7.39
C ARG A 261 -2.58 7.80 -6.67
N SER A 262 -1.39 8.34 -6.86
CA SER A 262 -0.17 7.78 -6.28
C SER A 262 -0.23 7.66 -4.75
N ASP A 263 -0.72 8.71 -4.08
CA ASP A 263 -0.80 8.73 -2.62
C ASP A 263 -1.86 7.75 -2.10
N LEU A 264 -2.99 7.65 -2.83
CA LEU A 264 -4.06 6.71 -2.50
C LEU A 264 -3.62 5.25 -2.75
N GLU A 265 -2.90 4.96 -3.83
CA GLU A 265 -2.39 3.62 -4.13
C GLU A 265 -1.42 3.13 -3.04
N HIS A 266 -0.49 3.99 -2.58
CA HIS A 266 0.41 3.66 -1.47
C HIS A 266 -0.37 3.47 -0.15
N GLY A 267 -1.25 4.39 0.20
CA GLY A 267 -2.03 4.28 1.44
C GLY A 267 -2.95 3.05 1.47
N LEU A 268 -3.55 2.69 0.32
CA LEU A 268 -4.35 1.48 0.19
C LEU A 268 -3.48 0.22 0.31
N ALA A 269 -2.27 0.22 -0.27
CA ALA A 269 -1.35 -0.90 -0.15
C ALA A 269 -0.97 -1.17 1.31
N ASP A 270 -0.69 -0.13 2.10
CA ASP A 270 -0.38 -0.26 3.53
C ASP A 270 -1.57 -0.83 4.32
N ILE A 271 -2.78 -0.28 4.12
CA ILE A 271 -4.00 -0.74 4.80
C ILE A 271 -4.29 -2.20 4.44
N PHE A 272 -4.25 -2.55 3.16
CA PHE A 272 -4.56 -3.91 2.70
C PHE A 272 -3.50 -4.92 3.12
N THR A 273 -2.21 -4.53 3.15
CA THR A 273 -1.16 -5.39 3.70
C THR A 273 -1.47 -5.78 5.15
N GLY A 274 -1.89 -4.83 5.97
CA GLY A 274 -2.31 -5.09 7.35
C GLY A 274 -3.49 -6.06 7.43
N LEU A 275 -4.56 -5.79 6.68
CA LEU A 275 -5.78 -6.61 6.67
C LEU A 275 -5.52 -8.04 6.17
N TRP A 276 -4.76 -8.19 5.07
CA TRP A 276 -4.44 -9.51 4.52
C TRP A 276 -3.51 -10.31 5.44
N ASN A 277 -2.53 -9.66 6.06
CA ASN A 277 -1.68 -10.33 7.04
C ASN A 277 -2.44 -10.76 8.28
N GLU A 278 -3.42 -9.97 8.74
CA GLU A 278 -4.30 -10.36 9.82
C GLU A 278 -5.07 -11.65 9.48
N LEU A 279 -5.58 -11.77 8.25
CA LEU A 279 -6.30 -12.96 7.80
C LEU A 279 -5.36 -14.16 7.55
N PHE A 280 -4.31 -13.98 6.74
CA PHE A 280 -3.42 -15.08 6.33
C PHE A 280 -2.66 -15.70 7.50
N ASN A 281 -2.23 -14.91 8.47
CA ASN A 281 -1.56 -15.43 9.66
C ASN A 281 -2.43 -16.42 10.47
N LYS A 282 -3.75 -16.35 10.28
CA LYS A 282 -4.72 -17.19 10.97
C LYS A 282 -5.19 -18.39 10.14
N LEU A 283 -4.76 -18.48 8.88
CA LEU A 283 -5.10 -19.54 7.94
C LEU A 283 -3.87 -20.37 7.56
N PRO A 284 -3.57 -21.48 8.29
CA PRO A 284 -2.47 -22.38 7.92
C PRO A 284 -2.59 -22.87 6.47
N LEU A 285 -1.48 -22.88 5.74
CA LEU A 285 -1.43 -23.32 4.34
C LEU A 285 -2.02 -24.71 4.14
N LYS A 286 -1.74 -25.63 5.06
CA LYS A 286 -2.25 -27.02 5.02
C LYS A 286 -3.78 -27.12 4.93
N LEU A 287 -4.53 -26.09 5.31
CA LEU A 287 -5.99 -26.09 5.28
C LEU A 287 -6.59 -25.76 3.91
N TRP A 288 -5.83 -25.13 3.02
CA TRP A 288 -6.34 -24.63 1.75
C TRP A 288 -5.44 -24.84 0.53
N ILE A 289 -4.19 -25.29 0.76
CA ILE A 289 -3.25 -25.69 -0.30
C ILE A 289 -2.98 -27.20 -0.19
N ALA A 290 -3.20 -27.94 -1.29
CA ALA A 290 -2.96 -29.38 -1.38
C ALA A 290 -2.00 -29.72 -2.51
#